data_ba9efdb9b3a244ba8a8754c5a3f29edc
#
_entry.id   ba9efdb9b3a244ba8a8754c5a3f29edc
#
_cell.length_a   1.000
_cell.length_b   1.000
_cell.length_c   1.000
_cell.angle_alpha   90.00
_cell.angle_beta   90.00
_cell.angle_gamma   90.00
#
_symmetry.space_group_name_H-M   'P 1'
#
loop_
_entity.id
_entity.type
_entity.pdbx_description
1 polymer ?
#
loop_
_entity_poly.entity_id
_entity_poly.type
_entity_poly.pdbx_seq_one_letter_code
_entity_poly.pdbx_strand_id
1 'polypeptide(L)'
;MIQYGGLTGRTSLSPPCAKVHMALVYKGVPYRTRNMFSPAKVRRYNPRGRVPVLLHEGETLVDSSDILTELERRFPDPPLFPEDPKVAAEAKLIEDWADEVLYFYMVYMRWVDDEGFRRMKSSAMHRLPLPVRWIAPGIARRAAGKRLRYQGTGLKSGEVVRREFGECLDALAGRLEGGPPFLAGDALTHGDLAVAAVLDQCGLELLMPETAAEIARRPALVTWLERVHALLPNVALPGEDGKPTPPTG
;
A
#
# COMPACT_ATOMS: atom_id res chain seq x y z
N MET A 1 -5.92 14.37 -0.47
CA MET A 1 -6.24 12.94 -0.71
C MET A 1 -7.11 12.40 0.42
N ILE A 2 -8.14 11.61 0.12
CA ILE A 2 -8.98 10.89 1.09
C ILE A 2 -8.42 9.49 1.27
N GLN A 3 -8.28 9.05 2.53
CA GLN A 3 -7.67 7.77 2.87
C GLN A 3 -8.28 7.14 4.13
N TYR A 4 -7.94 5.89 4.42
CA TYR A 4 -8.03 5.32 5.76
C TYR A 4 -6.76 5.68 6.53
N GLY A 5 -6.90 6.29 7.71
CA GLY A 5 -5.78 6.72 8.53
C GLY A 5 -4.89 5.56 8.96
N GLY A 6 -3.60 5.85 9.16
CA GLY A 6 -2.59 4.91 9.60
C GLY A 6 -2.48 4.76 11.12
N LEU A 7 -1.62 3.86 11.55
CA LEU A 7 -1.04 3.88 12.89
C LEU A 7 -0.08 5.07 12.99
N THR A 8 0.14 5.60 14.19
CA THR A 8 1.04 6.75 14.42
C THR A 8 2.35 6.64 13.64
N GLY A 9 2.66 7.67 12.88
CA GLY A 9 3.93 7.80 12.14
C GLY A 9 3.99 7.06 10.79
N ARG A 10 2.87 6.53 10.28
CA ARG A 10 2.81 5.84 8.99
C ARG A 10 1.76 6.44 8.08
N THR A 11 2.01 6.41 6.77
CA THR A 11 1.21 7.09 5.75
C THR A 11 -0.25 6.62 5.69
N SER A 12 -0.49 5.33 5.68
CA SER A 12 -1.84 4.73 5.71
C SER A 12 -1.72 3.25 6.01
N LEU A 13 -2.77 2.63 6.57
CA LEU A 13 -2.88 1.16 6.66
C LEU A 13 -3.37 0.52 5.36
N SER A 14 -3.62 1.32 4.33
CA SER A 14 -4.07 0.87 3.01
C SER A 14 -2.91 0.95 2.02
N PRO A 15 -2.38 -0.17 1.48
CA PRO A 15 -1.31 -0.14 0.48
C PRO A 15 -1.62 0.74 -0.73
N PRO A 16 -2.84 0.70 -1.34
CA PRO A 16 -3.16 1.63 -2.42
C PRO A 16 -3.05 3.10 -2.04
N CYS A 17 -3.37 3.48 -0.78
CA CYS A 17 -3.14 4.84 -0.31
C CYS A 17 -1.65 5.14 -0.13
N ALA A 18 -0.89 4.18 0.43
CA ALA A 18 0.56 4.33 0.58
C ALA A 18 1.26 4.51 -0.77
N LYS A 19 0.87 3.74 -1.79
CA LYS A 19 1.36 3.88 -3.17
C LYS A 19 1.17 5.32 -3.69
N VAL A 20 -0.02 5.90 -3.51
CA VAL A 20 -0.29 7.29 -3.94
C VAL A 20 0.48 8.31 -3.10
N HIS A 21 0.66 8.09 -1.80
CA HIS A 21 1.52 8.95 -0.97
C HIS A 21 2.95 8.96 -1.48
N MET A 22 3.52 7.79 -1.74
CA MET A 22 4.86 7.64 -2.27
C MET A 22 5.02 8.38 -3.59
N ALA A 23 4.05 8.23 -4.51
CA ALA A 23 4.05 8.93 -5.79
C ALA A 23 3.99 10.46 -5.64
N LEU A 24 3.12 10.98 -4.77
CA LEU A 24 2.99 12.41 -4.51
C LEU A 24 4.28 12.99 -3.91
N VAL A 25 4.92 12.26 -2.98
CA VAL A 25 6.20 12.66 -2.38
C VAL A 25 7.33 12.63 -3.40
N TYR A 26 7.44 11.55 -4.16
CA TYR A 26 8.46 11.39 -5.19
C TYR A 26 8.42 12.53 -6.22
N LYS A 27 7.22 12.89 -6.65
CA LYS A 27 6.99 14.00 -7.60
C LYS A 27 7.03 15.40 -6.97
N GLY A 28 7.28 15.50 -5.66
CA GLY A 28 7.31 16.78 -4.96
C GLY A 28 5.98 17.53 -4.96
N VAL A 29 4.87 16.86 -5.19
CA VAL A 29 3.53 17.47 -5.25
C VAL A 29 2.99 17.74 -3.86
N PRO A 30 2.74 19.00 -3.46
CA PRO A 30 2.15 19.32 -2.16
C PRO A 30 0.72 18.78 -2.06
N TYR A 31 0.39 18.10 -0.97
CA TYR A 31 -0.95 17.57 -0.78
C TYR A 31 -1.38 17.60 0.70
N ARG A 32 -2.68 17.46 0.91
CA ARG A 32 -3.29 17.30 2.23
C ARG A 32 -4.04 15.98 2.30
N THR A 33 -4.08 15.37 3.49
CA THR A 33 -4.86 14.15 3.72
C THR A 33 -6.12 14.42 4.51
N ARG A 34 -7.15 13.64 4.22
CA ARG A 34 -8.38 13.58 4.98
C ARG A 34 -8.68 12.13 5.33
N ASN A 35 -8.59 11.81 6.62
CA ASN A 35 -8.89 10.46 7.10
C ASN A 35 -10.40 10.23 7.17
N MET A 36 -10.85 9.13 6.59
CA MET A 36 -12.23 8.65 6.67
C MET A 36 -12.23 7.20 7.14
N PHE A 37 -13.03 6.88 8.17
CA PHE A 37 -13.09 5.54 8.74
C PHE A 37 -14.36 4.78 8.34
N SER A 38 -15.21 5.38 7.50
CA SER A 38 -16.49 4.80 7.08
C SER A 38 -16.56 4.70 5.56
N PRO A 39 -16.69 3.47 5.00
CA PRO A 39 -16.94 3.29 3.57
C PRO A 39 -18.17 4.06 3.06
N ALA A 40 -19.20 4.21 3.91
CA ALA A 40 -20.41 4.97 3.56
C ALA A 40 -20.11 6.46 3.32
N LYS A 41 -19.18 7.05 4.10
CA LYS A 41 -18.72 8.44 3.87
C LYS A 41 -17.86 8.54 2.62
N VAL A 42 -17.03 7.53 2.32
CA VAL A 42 -16.19 7.50 1.12
C VAL A 42 -17.05 7.39 -0.16
N ARG A 43 -18.21 6.72 -0.10
CA ARG A 43 -19.12 6.59 -1.26
C ARG A 43 -19.61 7.91 -1.86
N ARG A 44 -19.49 9.02 -1.12
CA ARG A 44 -19.79 10.36 -1.66
C ARG A 44 -18.78 10.79 -2.74
N TYR A 45 -17.60 10.20 -2.76
CA TYR A 45 -16.50 10.50 -3.67
C TYR A 45 -16.19 9.33 -4.59
N ASN A 46 -16.28 8.11 -4.09
CA ASN A 46 -16.06 6.87 -4.83
C ASN A 46 -17.24 5.93 -4.57
N PRO A 47 -18.11 5.66 -5.54
CA PRO A 47 -19.29 4.78 -5.38
C PRO A 47 -18.95 3.40 -4.83
N ARG A 48 -17.72 2.90 -5.09
CA ARG A 48 -17.22 1.62 -4.56
C ARG A 48 -16.92 1.68 -3.06
N GLY A 49 -16.91 2.89 -2.44
CA GLY A 49 -16.57 3.09 -1.03
C GLY A 49 -15.12 2.74 -0.68
N ARG A 50 -14.21 2.83 -1.66
CA ARG A 50 -12.80 2.50 -1.54
C ARG A 50 -11.93 3.74 -1.58
N VAL A 51 -10.77 3.66 -0.94
CA VAL A 51 -9.70 4.64 -0.97
C VAL A 51 -8.49 4.05 -1.72
N PRO A 52 -7.61 4.87 -2.28
CA PRO A 52 -7.54 6.34 -2.21
C PRO A 52 -8.60 7.05 -3.07
N VAL A 53 -8.85 8.32 -2.73
CA VAL A 53 -9.52 9.27 -3.61
C VAL A 53 -8.69 10.56 -3.62
N LEU A 54 -8.25 11.00 -4.78
CA LEU A 54 -7.54 12.26 -4.94
C LEU A 54 -8.52 13.33 -5.48
N LEU A 55 -8.60 14.46 -4.76
CA LEU A 55 -9.36 15.63 -5.20
C LEU A 55 -8.35 16.67 -5.68
N HIS A 56 -8.46 17.08 -6.93
CA HIS A 56 -7.57 18.05 -7.54
C HIS A 56 -8.34 18.92 -8.53
N GLU A 57 -8.31 20.24 -8.36
CA GLU A 57 -8.93 21.24 -9.23
C GLU A 57 -10.41 20.95 -9.58
N GLY A 58 -11.18 20.48 -8.62
CA GLY A 58 -12.59 20.12 -8.79
C GLY A 58 -12.85 18.73 -9.36
N GLU A 59 -11.80 18.03 -9.81
CA GLU A 59 -11.88 16.65 -10.26
C GLU A 59 -11.75 15.66 -9.10
N THR A 60 -12.34 14.50 -9.28
CA THR A 60 -12.28 13.37 -8.33
C THR A 60 -11.69 12.17 -9.03
N LEU A 61 -10.44 11.84 -8.67
CA LEU A 61 -9.73 10.69 -9.19
C LEU A 61 -9.84 9.53 -8.18
N VAL A 62 -10.17 8.36 -8.68
CA VAL A 62 -10.34 7.13 -7.88
C VAL A 62 -9.53 6.03 -8.52
N ASP A 63 -9.14 5.03 -7.72
CA ASP A 63 -8.17 4.00 -8.05
C ASP A 63 -6.71 4.50 -8.02
N SER A 64 -5.83 3.69 -7.40
CA SER A 64 -4.44 4.12 -7.20
C SER A 64 -3.65 4.15 -8.49
N SER A 65 -3.87 3.23 -9.41
CA SER A 65 -3.16 3.17 -10.69
C SER A 65 -3.60 4.30 -11.63
N ASP A 66 -4.91 4.60 -11.68
CA ASP A 66 -5.43 5.74 -12.44
C ASP A 66 -4.92 7.07 -11.87
N ILE A 67 -4.83 7.18 -10.52
CA ILE A 67 -4.25 8.37 -9.87
C ILE A 67 -2.78 8.53 -10.25
N LEU A 68 -1.98 7.45 -10.24
CA LEU A 68 -0.56 7.53 -10.63
C LEU A 68 -0.41 7.94 -12.10
N THR A 69 -1.21 7.38 -13.00
CA THR A 69 -1.24 7.75 -14.41
C THR A 69 -1.55 9.24 -14.61
N GLU A 70 -2.52 9.75 -13.87
CA GLU A 70 -2.88 11.18 -13.96
C GLU A 70 -1.81 12.09 -13.32
N LEU A 71 -1.15 11.63 -12.23
CA LEU A 71 -0.01 12.34 -11.65
C LEU A 71 1.16 12.41 -12.64
N GLU A 72 1.45 11.32 -13.38
CA GLU A 72 2.48 11.31 -14.41
C GLU A 72 2.18 12.33 -15.50
N ARG A 73 0.95 12.35 -16.00
CA ARG A 73 0.50 13.27 -17.05
C ARG A 73 0.61 14.74 -16.64
N ARG A 74 0.32 15.07 -15.37
CA ARG A 74 0.33 16.47 -14.86
C ARG A 74 1.70 16.92 -14.38
N PHE A 75 2.45 15.99 -13.81
CA PHE A 75 3.75 16.21 -13.19
C PHE A 75 4.74 15.15 -13.72
N PRO A 76 5.23 15.29 -14.97
CA PRO A 76 6.04 14.25 -15.59
C PRO A 76 7.39 14.04 -14.88
N ASP A 77 7.94 15.07 -14.25
CA ASP A 77 9.25 15.01 -13.58
C ASP A 77 9.13 14.96 -12.05
N PRO A 78 9.91 14.07 -11.38
CA PRO A 78 10.66 12.95 -11.94
C PRO A 78 9.71 11.83 -12.44
N PRO A 79 10.09 11.11 -13.53
CA PRO A 79 9.22 10.12 -14.14
C PRO A 79 9.03 8.88 -13.25
N LEU A 80 7.80 8.32 -13.23
CA LEU A 80 7.45 7.03 -12.63
C LEU A 80 7.10 5.98 -13.68
N PHE A 81 6.80 6.43 -14.90
CA PHE A 81 6.44 5.55 -16.01
C PHE A 81 7.59 5.59 -17.02
N PRO A 82 8.31 4.46 -17.20
CA PRO A 82 9.46 4.40 -18.09
C PRO A 82 9.10 4.66 -19.56
N GLU A 83 9.97 5.35 -20.29
CA GLU A 83 9.81 5.57 -21.73
C GLU A 83 10.17 4.32 -22.55
N ASP A 84 11.13 3.51 -22.09
CA ASP A 84 11.46 2.25 -22.75
C ASP A 84 10.26 1.28 -22.67
N PRO A 85 9.74 0.80 -23.81
CA PRO A 85 8.54 -0.03 -23.83
C PRO A 85 8.69 -1.36 -23.08
N LYS A 86 9.91 -1.92 -23.01
CA LYS A 86 10.15 -3.18 -22.28
C LYS A 86 10.13 -2.95 -20.79
N VAL A 87 10.81 -1.90 -20.32
CA VAL A 87 10.82 -1.51 -18.92
C VAL A 87 9.42 -1.09 -18.47
N ALA A 88 8.68 -0.36 -19.30
CA ALA A 88 7.29 0.02 -19.04
C ALA A 88 6.37 -1.18 -18.92
N ALA A 89 6.50 -2.16 -19.80
CA ALA A 89 5.73 -3.40 -19.74
C ALA A 89 6.04 -4.20 -18.47
N GLU A 90 7.31 -4.28 -18.08
CA GLU A 90 7.73 -4.96 -16.86
C GLU A 90 7.23 -4.24 -15.60
N ALA A 91 7.36 -2.92 -15.52
CA ALA A 91 6.84 -2.13 -14.42
C ALA A 91 5.32 -2.30 -14.26
N LYS A 92 4.58 -2.36 -15.39
CA LYS A 92 3.13 -2.60 -15.38
C LYS A 92 2.77 -3.99 -14.87
N LEU A 93 3.48 -5.04 -15.32
CA LEU A 93 3.26 -6.40 -14.84
C LEU A 93 3.55 -6.53 -13.34
N ILE A 94 4.61 -5.87 -12.86
CA ILE A 94 4.97 -5.84 -11.43
C ILE A 94 3.88 -5.13 -10.62
N GLU A 95 3.37 -3.99 -11.09
CA GLU A 95 2.27 -3.26 -10.43
C GLU A 95 1.03 -4.14 -10.30
N ASP A 96 0.57 -4.71 -11.43
CA ASP A 96 -0.63 -5.55 -11.44
C ASP A 96 -0.47 -6.79 -10.55
N TRP A 97 0.70 -7.43 -10.58
CA TRP A 97 0.99 -8.55 -9.69
C TRP A 97 0.97 -8.15 -8.22
N ALA A 98 1.54 -6.99 -7.88
CA ALA A 98 1.52 -6.50 -6.52
C ALA A 98 0.09 -6.19 -6.04
N ASP A 99 -0.72 -5.57 -6.88
CA ASP A 99 -2.10 -5.16 -6.57
C ASP A 99 -3.08 -6.36 -6.56
N GLU A 100 -2.87 -7.41 -7.37
CA GLU A 100 -3.81 -8.52 -7.52
C GLU A 100 -3.35 -9.83 -6.86
N VAL A 101 -2.08 -9.94 -6.44
CA VAL A 101 -1.55 -11.14 -5.77
C VAL A 101 -1.00 -10.77 -4.40
N LEU A 102 0.08 -10.00 -4.33
CA LEU A 102 0.80 -9.71 -3.09
C LEU A 102 -0.09 -8.99 -2.06
N TYR A 103 -0.86 -8.01 -2.52
CA TYR A 103 -1.85 -7.31 -1.71
C TYR A 103 -2.87 -8.25 -1.06
N PHE A 104 -3.36 -9.26 -1.79
CA PHE A 104 -4.39 -10.17 -1.27
C PHE A 104 -3.84 -11.16 -0.25
N TYR A 105 -2.57 -11.57 -0.35
CA TYR A 105 -1.91 -12.33 0.71
C TYR A 105 -1.80 -11.51 2.00
N MET A 106 -1.37 -10.25 1.91
CA MET A 106 -1.33 -9.35 3.06
C MET A 106 -2.72 -9.16 3.69
N VAL A 107 -3.76 -8.93 2.87
CA VAL A 107 -5.15 -8.78 3.36
C VAL A 107 -5.62 -10.05 4.05
N TYR A 108 -5.29 -11.23 3.51
CA TYR A 108 -5.63 -12.50 4.15
C TYR A 108 -5.00 -12.62 5.53
N MET A 109 -3.67 -12.45 5.62
CA MET A 109 -2.93 -12.57 6.87
C MET A 109 -3.34 -11.53 7.91
N ARG A 110 -3.83 -10.37 7.49
CA ARG A 110 -4.28 -9.30 8.38
C ARG A 110 -5.74 -9.43 8.85
N TRP A 111 -6.62 -9.96 8.02
CA TRP A 111 -8.06 -9.91 8.27
C TRP A 111 -8.73 -11.27 8.42
N VAL A 112 -8.23 -12.33 7.76
CA VAL A 112 -8.82 -13.68 7.80
C VAL A 112 -8.13 -14.55 8.84
N ASP A 113 -6.81 -14.51 8.88
CA ASP A 113 -6.02 -15.14 9.93
C ASP A 113 -6.45 -14.61 11.32
N ASP A 114 -6.66 -15.52 12.28
CA ASP A 114 -7.19 -15.14 13.60
C ASP A 114 -6.21 -14.28 14.39
N GLU A 115 -4.92 -14.57 14.30
CA GLU A 115 -3.87 -13.81 14.99
C GLU A 115 -3.71 -12.43 14.39
N GLY A 116 -3.62 -12.33 13.07
CA GLY A 116 -3.54 -11.05 12.35
C GLY A 116 -4.76 -10.17 12.64
N PHE A 117 -5.97 -10.76 12.64
CA PHE A 117 -7.18 -10.03 12.98
C PHE A 117 -7.19 -9.55 14.44
N ARG A 118 -6.70 -10.37 15.38
CA ARG A 118 -6.60 -9.97 16.80
C ARG A 118 -5.68 -8.77 16.96
N ARG A 119 -4.50 -8.80 16.32
CA ARG A 119 -3.56 -7.67 16.33
C ARG A 119 -4.14 -6.42 15.67
N MET A 120 -4.83 -6.56 14.54
CA MET A 120 -5.50 -5.45 13.87
C MET A 120 -6.57 -4.81 14.77
N LYS A 121 -7.36 -5.62 15.47
CA LYS A 121 -8.38 -5.15 16.41
C LYS A 121 -7.78 -4.39 17.59
N SER A 122 -6.72 -4.94 18.21
CA SER A 122 -6.08 -4.33 19.39
C SER A 122 -5.25 -3.09 19.07
N SER A 123 -4.58 -3.06 17.92
CA SER A 123 -3.60 -2.01 17.60
C SER A 123 -4.17 -0.86 16.77
N ALA A 124 -5.07 -1.14 15.83
CA ALA A 124 -5.62 -0.11 14.94
C ALA A 124 -7.05 0.29 15.29
N MET A 125 -7.90 -0.70 15.60
CA MET A 125 -9.34 -0.43 15.75
C MET A 125 -9.75 -0.06 17.17
N HIS A 126 -8.87 -0.22 18.17
CA HIS A 126 -9.16 0.20 19.56
C HIS A 126 -9.42 1.71 19.69
N ARG A 127 -8.90 2.51 18.74
CA ARG A 127 -9.09 3.99 18.68
C ARG A 127 -10.46 4.41 18.19
N LEU A 128 -11.25 3.48 17.66
CA LEU A 128 -12.61 3.78 17.25
C LEU A 128 -13.47 4.11 18.46
N PRO A 129 -14.39 5.09 18.37
CA PRO A 129 -15.28 5.43 19.48
C PRO A 129 -16.22 4.29 19.79
N LEU A 130 -16.65 4.22 21.06
CA LEU A 130 -17.72 3.32 21.47
C LEU A 130 -19.07 3.79 20.89
N PRO A 131 -19.96 2.87 20.45
CA PRO A 131 -19.85 1.38 20.42
C PRO A 131 -19.20 0.84 19.13
N VAL A 132 -18.74 1.72 18.21
CA VAL A 132 -18.24 1.36 16.87
C VAL A 132 -17.09 0.35 16.96
N ARG A 133 -16.17 0.51 17.91
CA ARG A 133 -15.01 -0.38 18.07
C ARG A 133 -15.37 -1.85 18.36
N TRP A 134 -16.58 -2.13 18.81
CA TRP A 134 -17.02 -3.50 19.08
C TRP A 134 -17.64 -4.16 17.85
N ILE A 135 -18.27 -3.38 16.98
CA ILE A 135 -19.06 -3.88 15.84
C ILE A 135 -18.25 -3.79 14.54
N ALA A 136 -17.56 -2.68 14.31
CA ALA A 136 -16.85 -2.41 13.04
C ALA A 136 -15.79 -3.47 12.69
N PRO A 137 -14.98 -4.02 13.65
CA PRO A 137 -13.99 -5.04 13.31
C PRO A 137 -14.61 -6.29 12.70
N GLY A 138 -15.72 -6.78 13.26
CA GLY A 138 -16.43 -7.97 12.75
C GLY A 138 -17.01 -7.74 11.35
N ILE A 139 -17.56 -6.54 11.10
CA ILE A 139 -18.07 -6.17 9.78
C ILE A 139 -16.92 -6.10 8.77
N ALA A 140 -15.81 -5.44 9.14
CA ALA A 140 -14.63 -5.31 8.27
C ALA A 140 -14.02 -6.69 7.94
N ARG A 141 -13.89 -7.57 8.93
CA ARG A 141 -13.43 -8.95 8.74
C ARG A 141 -14.29 -9.73 7.75
N ARG A 142 -15.62 -9.66 7.92
CA ARG A 142 -16.57 -10.33 7.01
C ARG A 142 -16.47 -9.78 5.59
N ALA A 143 -16.36 -8.46 5.44
CA ALA A 143 -16.21 -7.82 4.14
C ALA A 143 -14.90 -8.20 3.45
N ALA A 144 -13.79 -8.23 4.20
CA ALA A 144 -12.49 -8.69 3.69
C ALA A 144 -12.53 -10.17 3.29
N GLY A 145 -13.07 -11.04 4.15
CA GLY A 145 -13.22 -12.47 3.85
C GLY A 145 -14.09 -12.74 2.62
N LYS A 146 -15.19 -12.01 2.46
CA LYS A 146 -16.04 -12.10 1.27
C LYS A 146 -15.27 -11.70 0.01
N ARG A 147 -14.53 -10.57 0.04
CA ARG A 147 -13.71 -10.11 -1.09
C ARG A 147 -12.64 -11.13 -1.45
N LEU A 148 -11.92 -11.68 -0.47
CA LEU A 148 -10.88 -12.68 -0.66
C LEU A 148 -11.43 -13.97 -1.27
N ARG A 149 -12.64 -14.39 -0.89
CA ARG A 149 -13.30 -15.57 -1.48
C ARG A 149 -13.63 -15.35 -2.95
N TYR A 150 -14.12 -14.18 -3.34
CA TYR A 150 -14.40 -13.88 -4.74
C TYR A 150 -13.14 -13.76 -5.59
N GLN A 151 -12.05 -13.28 -5.01
CA GLN A 151 -10.75 -13.19 -5.69
C GLN A 151 -10.03 -14.55 -5.74
N GLY A 152 -10.35 -15.49 -4.84
CA GLY A 152 -9.78 -16.84 -4.81
C GLY A 152 -8.82 -17.10 -3.65
N THR A 153 -8.04 -16.11 -3.18
CA THR A 153 -7.11 -16.29 -2.05
C THR A 153 -7.82 -16.77 -0.78
N GLY A 154 -9.07 -16.35 -0.56
CA GLY A 154 -9.86 -16.78 0.59
C GLY A 154 -10.37 -18.22 0.55
N LEU A 155 -10.08 -18.97 -0.51
CA LEU A 155 -10.34 -20.42 -0.63
C LEU A 155 -9.12 -21.26 -0.19
N LYS A 156 -7.96 -20.64 -0.03
CA LYS A 156 -6.71 -21.27 0.39
C LYS A 156 -6.65 -21.39 1.92
N SER A 157 -5.89 -22.37 2.43
CA SER A 157 -5.55 -22.42 3.85
C SER A 157 -4.52 -21.33 4.20
N GLY A 158 -4.47 -20.93 5.47
CA GLY A 158 -3.47 -19.95 5.93
C GLY A 158 -2.03 -20.42 5.74
N GLU A 159 -1.78 -21.72 5.81
CA GLU A 159 -0.47 -22.31 5.53
C GLU A 159 -0.06 -22.10 4.06
N VAL A 160 -0.97 -22.38 3.13
CA VAL A 160 -0.74 -22.17 1.69
C VAL A 160 -0.49 -20.71 1.41
N VAL A 161 -1.27 -19.79 1.99
CA VAL A 161 -1.10 -18.35 1.78
C VAL A 161 0.27 -17.87 2.29
N ARG A 162 0.70 -18.32 3.47
CA ARG A 162 2.03 -17.97 4.01
C ARG A 162 3.17 -18.53 3.18
N ARG A 163 3.06 -19.77 2.71
CA ARG A 163 4.05 -20.37 1.82
C ARG A 163 4.18 -19.59 0.50
N GLU A 164 3.04 -19.36 -0.18
CA GLU A 164 3.03 -18.62 -1.45
C GLU A 164 3.52 -17.17 -1.29
N PHE A 165 3.22 -16.53 -0.16
CA PHE A 165 3.79 -15.23 0.16
C PHE A 165 5.32 -15.30 0.30
N GLY A 166 5.84 -16.33 0.98
CA GLY A 166 7.29 -16.57 1.07
C GLY A 166 7.93 -16.77 -0.31
N GLU A 167 7.31 -17.58 -1.17
CA GLU A 167 7.75 -17.79 -2.56
C GLU A 167 7.77 -16.48 -3.37
N CYS A 168 6.80 -15.59 -3.13
CA CYS A 168 6.80 -14.25 -3.74
C CYS A 168 8.00 -13.40 -3.26
N LEU A 169 8.32 -13.45 -1.96
CA LEU A 169 9.47 -12.73 -1.43
C LEU A 169 10.79 -13.31 -1.96
N ASP A 170 10.88 -14.64 -2.13
CA ASP A 170 12.05 -15.29 -2.73
C ASP A 170 12.23 -14.88 -4.20
N ALA A 171 11.16 -14.81 -4.97
CA ALA A 171 11.20 -14.35 -6.36
C ALA A 171 11.65 -12.89 -6.48
N LEU A 172 11.16 -12.01 -5.60
CA LEU A 172 11.60 -10.61 -5.54
C LEU A 172 13.07 -10.49 -5.16
N ALA A 173 13.52 -11.24 -4.13
CA ALA A 173 14.90 -11.23 -3.69
C ALA A 173 15.83 -11.72 -4.81
N GLY A 174 15.51 -12.85 -5.44
CA GLY A 174 16.29 -13.41 -6.54
C GLY A 174 16.38 -12.48 -7.76
N ARG A 175 15.32 -11.69 -8.02
CA ARG A 175 15.38 -10.66 -9.07
C ARG A 175 16.34 -9.52 -8.74
N LEU A 176 16.47 -9.15 -7.48
CA LEU A 176 17.32 -8.04 -7.02
C LEU A 176 18.77 -8.47 -6.80
N GLU A 177 19.03 -9.74 -6.55
CA GLU A 177 20.39 -10.28 -6.36
C GLU A 177 21.20 -10.22 -7.65
N GLY A 178 22.23 -9.37 -7.68
CA GLY A 178 23.05 -9.13 -8.88
C GLY A 178 22.32 -8.51 -10.07
N GLY A 179 21.07 -8.09 -9.86
CA GLY A 179 20.22 -7.45 -10.84
C GLY A 179 20.25 -5.92 -10.77
N PRO A 180 19.30 -5.28 -11.44
CA PRO A 180 19.16 -3.82 -11.45
C PRO A 180 18.79 -3.30 -10.05
N PRO A 181 19.04 -2.00 -9.79
CA PRO A 181 18.75 -1.41 -8.46
C PRO A 181 17.26 -1.34 -8.11
N PHE A 182 16.36 -1.38 -9.10
CA PHE A 182 14.91 -1.39 -8.93
C PHE A 182 14.28 -2.57 -9.68
N LEU A 183 13.02 -2.87 -9.37
CA LEU A 183 12.37 -4.09 -9.85
C LEU A 183 12.23 -4.16 -11.39
N ALA A 184 12.07 -3.04 -12.07
CA ALA A 184 11.94 -3.00 -13.52
C ALA A 184 13.20 -2.50 -14.25
N GLY A 185 14.22 -1.98 -13.54
CA GLY A 185 15.43 -1.45 -14.18
C GLY A 185 16.25 -0.52 -13.28
N ASP A 186 16.88 0.48 -13.88
CA ASP A 186 17.83 1.37 -13.18
C ASP A 186 17.18 2.54 -12.44
N ALA A 187 15.92 2.81 -12.69
CA ALA A 187 15.16 3.89 -12.08
C ALA A 187 13.92 3.38 -11.32
N LEU A 188 13.48 4.16 -10.32
CA LEU A 188 12.23 3.90 -9.59
C LEU A 188 11.05 3.97 -10.54
N THR A 189 10.14 2.99 -10.44
CA THR A 189 8.92 2.93 -11.25
C THR A 189 7.65 2.83 -10.38
N HIS A 190 6.49 3.02 -11.00
CA HIS A 190 5.20 2.77 -10.34
C HIS A 190 5.07 1.32 -9.84
N GLY A 191 5.73 0.35 -10.49
CA GLY A 191 5.79 -1.04 -10.04
C GLY A 191 6.51 -1.19 -8.70
N ASP A 192 7.65 -0.48 -8.52
CA ASP A 192 8.36 -0.45 -7.24
C ASP A 192 7.50 0.13 -6.13
N LEU A 193 6.78 1.23 -6.41
CA LEU A 193 5.88 1.83 -5.43
C LEU A 193 4.73 0.90 -5.02
N ALA A 194 4.21 0.11 -5.95
CA ALA A 194 3.15 -0.86 -5.66
C ALA A 194 3.64 -1.97 -4.72
N VAL A 195 4.81 -2.55 -5.00
CA VAL A 195 5.41 -3.58 -4.15
C VAL A 195 5.82 -3.00 -2.79
N ALA A 196 6.53 -1.86 -2.77
CA ALA A 196 6.97 -1.22 -1.53
C ALA A 196 5.78 -0.88 -0.62
N ALA A 197 4.68 -0.36 -1.18
CA ALA A 197 3.48 -0.04 -0.42
C ALA A 197 2.86 -1.27 0.27
N VAL A 198 2.93 -2.45 -0.34
CA VAL A 198 2.47 -3.70 0.29
C VAL A 198 3.47 -4.20 1.31
N LEU A 199 4.77 -4.23 0.98
CA LEU A 199 5.81 -4.74 1.88
C LEU A 199 5.98 -3.86 3.12
N ASP A 200 5.82 -2.55 3.02
CA ASP A 200 5.79 -1.66 4.19
C ASP A 200 4.66 -2.02 5.17
N GLN A 201 3.51 -2.43 4.65
CA GLN A 201 2.43 -2.91 5.51
C GLN A 201 2.71 -4.28 6.11
N CYS A 202 3.39 -5.16 5.36
CA CYS A 202 3.85 -6.47 5.84
C CYS A 202 5.00 -6.35 6.84
N GLY A 203 5.83 -5.30 6.73
CA GLY A 203 6.92 -4.97 7.65
C GLY A 203 6.49 -4.33 8.98
N LEU A 204 5.19 -4.12 9.19
CA LEU A 204 4.67 -3.57 10.45
C LEU A 204 4.72 -4.60 11.57
N GLU A 205 5.81 -4.65 12.33
CA GLU A 205 6.00 -5.61 13.44
C GLU A 205 4.83 -5.63 14.43
N LEU A 206 4.23 -4.47 14.70
CA LEU A 206 3.06 -4.38 15.58
C LEU A 206 1.83 -5.14 15.07
N LEU A 207 1.68 -5.25 13.75
CA LEU A 207 0.52 -5.89 13.12
C LEU A 207 0.85 -7.25 12.51
N MET A 208 2.04 -7.38 11.95
CA MET A 208 2.44 -8.51 11.11
C MET A 208 3.89 -8.94 11.38
N PRO A 209 4.25 -9.30 12.64
CA PRO A 209 5.64 -9.62 13.02
C PRO A 209 6.22 -10.80 12.24
N GLU A 210 5.41 -11.80 11.89
CA GLU A 210 5.87 -12.95 11.13
C GLU A 210 6.30 -12.56 9.71
N THR A 211 5.53 -11.73 9.02
CA THR A 211 5.88 -11.26 7.67
C THR A 211 7.03 -10.25 7.71
N ALA A 212 7.12 -9.42 8.75
CA ALA A 212 8.27 -8.54 8.98
C ALA A 212 9.57 -9.35 9.11
N ALA A 213 9.54 -10.44 9.89
CA ALA A 213 10.67 -11.34 10.01
C ALA A 213 11.03 -12.05 8.69
N GLU A 214 10.01 -12.43 7.89
CA GLU A 214 10.25 -13.03 6.57
C GLU A 214 10.91 -12.04 5.60
N ILE A 215 10.50 -10.76 5.60
CA ILE A 215 11.16 -9.72 4.79
C ILE A 215 12.60 -9.52 5.26
N ALA A 216 12.83 -9.41 6.58
CA ALA A 216 14.16 -9.20 7.16
C ALA A 216 15.16 -10.33 6.87
N ARG A 217 14.71 -11.55 6.62
CA ARG A 217 15.56 -12.68 6.22
C ARG A 217 16.13 -12.56 4.80
N ARG A 218 15.69 -11.58 4.01
CA ARG A 218 16.08 -11.40 2.61
C ARG A 218 16.80 -10.05 2.44
N PRO A 219 18.13 -10.00 2.62
CA PRO A 219 18.90 -8.75 2.60
C PRO A 219 18.69 -7.92 1.31
N ALA A 220 18.53 -8.58 0.15
CA ALA A 220 18.29 -7.90 -1.10
C ALA A 220 16.98 -7.09 -1.09
N LEU A 221 15.92 -7.62 -0.47
CA LEU A 221 14.65 -6.89 -0.30
C LEU A 221 14.80 -5.73 0.68
N VAL A 222 15.51 -5.92 1.78
CA VAL A 222 15.76 -4.85 2.76
C VAL A 222 16.51 -3.70 2.10
N THR A 223 17.62 -4.00 1.42
CA THR A 223 18.42 -3.01 0.70
C THR A 223 17.62 -2.28 -0.39
N TRP A 224 16.77 -3.01 -1.11
CA TRP A 224 15.91 -2.39 -2.11
C TRP A 224 14.85 -1.47 -1.46
N LEU A 225 14.18 -1.88 -0.38
CA LEU A 225 13.24 -1.03 0.36
C LEU A 225 13.91 0.23 0.89
N GLU A 226 15.12 0.11 1.47
CA GLU A 226 15.91 1.26 1.92
C GLU A 226 16.21 2.23 0.75
N ARG A 227 16.55 1.70 -0.42
CA ARG A 227 16.79 2.51 -1.63
C ARG A 227 15.52 3.22 -2.09
N VAL A 228 14.38 2.53 -2.13
CA VAL A 228 13.08 3.15 -2.42
C VAL A 228 12.78 4.29 -1.44
N HIS A 229 12.93 4.02 -0.13
CA HIS A 229 12.65 5.02 0.90
C HIS A 229 13.62 6.21 0.87
N ALA A 230 14.88 6.02 0.47
CA ALA A 230 15.85 7.10 0.31
C ALA A 230 15.44 8.13 -0.76
N LEU A 231 14.67 7.69 -1.76
CA LEU A 231 14.10 8.58 -2.78
C LEU A 231 12.80 9.26 -2.34
N LEU A 232 12.28 8.91 -1.18
CA LEU A 232 11.02 9.40 -0.64
C LEU A 232 11.24 10.11 0.70
N PRO A 233 12.03 11.20 0.74
CA PRO A 233 12.33 11.89 1.99
C PRO A 233 11.03 12.38 2.64
N ASN A 234 10.85 12.07 3.93
CA ASN A 234 9.71 12.50 4.70
C ASN A 234 8.33 11.99 4.19
N VAL A 235 8.23 10.72 3.74
CA VAL A 235 6.93 10.04 3.71
C VAL A 235 6.43 9.87 5.16
N ALA A 236 6.71 10.85 6.01
CA ALA A 236 6.00 11.03 7.25
C ALA A 236 4.60 11.51 6.89
N LEU A 237 3.61 10.93 7.52
CA LEU A 237 2.24 11.42 7.44
C LEU A 237 2.22 12.94 7.57
N PRO A 238 1.49 13.66 6.71
CA PRO A 238 0.97 14.94 7.10
C PRO A 238 0.35 14.76 8.48
N GLY A 239 0.74 15.56 9.46
CA GLY A 239 0.30 15.41 10.83
C GLY A 239 -1.22 15.21 10.90
N GLU A 240 -1.71 14.58 11.94
CA GLU A 240 -3.12 14.27 12.18
C GLU A 240 -4.05 15.48 12.00
N ASP A 241 -3.51 16.67 11.92
CA ASP A 241 -4.17 17.97 11.84
C ASP A 241 -4.39 18.51 10.42
N GLY A 242 -4.09 17.74 9.38
CA GLY A 242 -4.28 18.16 7.98
C GLY A 242 -3.42 19.37 7.57
N LYS A 243 -2.34 19.67 8.29
CA LYS A 243 -1.37 20.70 7.91
C LYS A 243 -0.56 20.22 6.70
N PRO A 244 -0.29 21.08 5.73
CA PRO A 244 0.55 20.74 4.61
C PRO A 244 1.95 20.37 5.11
N THR A 245 2.55 19.33 4.52
CA THR A 245 3.98 19.10 4.69
C THR A 245 4.70 20.34 4.16
N PRO A 246 5.57 21.01 4.95
CA PRO A 246 6.31 22.15 4.44
C PRO A 246 7.19 21.68 3.27
N PRO A 247 7.34 22.48 2.21
CA PRO A 247 8.30 22.19 1.18
C PRO A 247 9.68 22.12 1.83
N THR A 248 10.39 21.03 1.65
CA THR A 248 11.80 20.94 2.02
C THR A 248 12.55 21.90 1.10
N GLY A 249 13.08 22.99 1.70
CA GLY A 249 13.97 23.95 1.04
C GLY A 249 15.32 23.34 0.70
#